data_7822aa8a1a2ce81b0aa591cd9500bb79
#
_entry.id   7822aa8a1a2ce81b0aa591cd9500bb79
#
_cell.length_a   1.000
_cell.length_b   1.000
_cell.length_c   1.000
_cell.angle_alpha   90.00
_cell.angle_beta   90.00
_cell.angle_gamma   90.00
#
_symmetry.space_group_name_H-M   'P 1'
#
loop_
_entity.id
_entity.type
_entity.pdbx_description
1 polymer ?
#
loop_
_entity_poly.entity_id
_entity_poly.type
_entity_poly.pdbx_seq_one_letter_code
_entity_poly.pdbx_strand_id
1 'polypeptide(L)'
;QKNETDLVFTLDSHIYNSEFRICAEREEAVHFIAAADHPLIEKGSLTLKDLCTEEFVLTESNMSYRKLLNQELATRSIEIQPVLEIGNPLQICEIVKNSCLLSFLPDFISQEYVQSGQLKTLEVTDCPIKVWTQLLIHKNKWQSPALRACIDFYKDIMQG
;
A
#
# COMPACT_ATOMS: atom_id res chain seq x y z
N GLN A 1 -14.97 4.59 -28.06
CA GLN A 1 -15.34 4.93 -27.40
C GLN A 1 -15.89 4.15 -26.77
N LYS A 2 -15.84 3.62 -26.51
CA LYS A 2 -16.44 2.91 -26.09
C LYS A 2 -15.89 1.96 -25.26
N ASN A 3 -14.65 1.78 -24.86
CA ASN A 3 -14.11 0.87 -23.88
C ASN A 3 -14.34 1.46 -22.51
N GLU A 4 -15.57 1.69 -22.19
CA GLU A 4 -15.90 2.15 -20.87
C GLU A 4 -15.71 1.01 -19.90
N THR A 5 -14.87 1.22 -18.93
CA THR A 5 -14.66 0.25 -17.85
C THR A 5 -15.92 0.18 -17.00
N ASP A 6 -16.49 -1.00 -16.85
CA ASP A 6 -17.71 -1.19 -16.07
C ASP A 6 -17.47 -1.02 -14.57
N LEU A 7 -16.31 -1.47 -14.11
CA LEU A 7 -15.98 -1.52 -12.70
C LEU A 7 -14.51 -1.20 -12.55
N VAL A 8 -14.20 -0.32 -11.61
CA VAL A 8 -12.82 0.10 -11.34
C VAL A 8 -12.45 -0.29 -9.92
N PHE A 9 -11.34 -0.99 -9.79
CA PHE A 9 -10.78 -1.34 -8.50
C PHE A 9 -9.51 -0.52 -8.30
N THR A 10 -9.46 0.28 -7.23
CA THR A 10 -8.34 1.17 -6.97
C THR A 10 -7.69 0.89 -5.62
N LEU A 11 -6.39 1.15 -5.56
CA LEU A 11 -5.63 1.21 -4.32
C LEU A 11 -4.85 2.53 -4.36
N ASP A 12 -5.33 3.54 -3.66
CA ASP A 12 -4.76 4.88 -3.73
C ASP A 12 -5.23 5.71 -2.53
N SER A 13 -4.92 7.00 -2.53
CA SER A 13 -5.61 7.95 -1.67
C SER A 13 -7.11 7.86 -1.93
N HIS A 14 -7.92 8.29 -0.99
CA HIS A 14 -9.37 8.21 -1.13
C HIS A 14 -9.84 9.01 -2.34
N ILE A 15 -10.50 8.34 -3.28
CA ILE A 15 -11.00 8.95 -4.51
C ILE A 15 -12.46 9.36 -4.30
N TYR A 16 -12.73 10.63 -4.57
CA TYR A 16 -14.06 11.18 -4.58
C TYR A 16 -14.28 11.83 -5.92
N ASN A 17 -15.09 11.23 -6.76
CA ASN A 17 -15.35 11.74 -8.10
C ASN A 17 -16.85 11.70 -8.36
N SER A 18 -17.42 12.83 -8.80
CA SER A 18 -18.87 12.95 -9.00
C SER A 18 -19.43 12.03 -10.09
N GLU A 19 -18.57 11.55 -10.98
CA GLU A 19 -18.99 10.65 -12.05
C GLU A 19 -19.08 9.18 -11.59
N PHE A 20 -18.50 8.87 -10.45
CA PHE A 20 -18.46 7.49 -9.95
C PHE A 20 -19.23 7.34 -8.64
N ARG A 21 -19.77 6.16 -8.46
CA ARG A 21 -20.36 5.74 -7.20
C ARG A 21 -19.42 4.74 -6.54
N ILE A 22 -19.17 4.95 -5.26
CA ILE A 22 -18.36 4.02 -4.47
C ILE A 22 -19.25 2.85 -4.06
N CYS A 23 -18.97 1.66 -4.57
CA CYS A 23 -19.73 0.45 -4.24
C CYS A 23 -19.24 -0.19 -2.95
N ALA A 24 -17.95 -0.13 -2.70
CA ALA A 24 -17.32 -0.65 -1.49
C ALA A 24 -15.99 0.05 -1.31
N GLU A 25 -15.55 0.17 -0.06
CA GLU A 25 -14.23 0.73 0.23
C GLU A 25 -13.74 0.23 1.58
N ARG A 26 -12.42 0.19 1.71
CA ARG A 26 -11.75 -0.19 2.94
C ARG A 26 -10.45 0.58 3.05
N GLU A 27 -10.19 1.13 4.24
CA GLU A 27 -8.89 1.73 4.55
C GLU A 27 -7.87 0.62 4.73
N GLU A 28 -6.70 0.79 4.12
CA GLU A 28 -5.61 -0.17 4.21
C GLU A 28 -4.44 0.47 4.92
N ALA A 29 -3.91 -0.22 5.93
CA ALA A 29 -2.72 0.22 6.62
C ALA A 29 -1.48 -0.05 5.74
N VAL A 30 -0.52 0.85 5.80
CA VAL A 30 0.76 0.73 5.10
C VAL A 30 1.85 0.93 6.13
N HIS A 31 2.83 0.04 6.15
CA HIS A 31 3.91 0.11 7.13
C HIS A 31 5.28 -0.03 6.47
N PHE A 32 6.28 0.56 7.12
CA PHE A 32 7.66 0.18 6.89
C PHE A 32 7.87 -1.21 7.46
N ILE A 33 8.60 -2.04 6.73
CA ILE A 33 8.89 -3.43 7.12
C ILE A 33 10.39 -3.68 7.10
N ALA A 34 10.80 -4.61 7.95
CA ALA A 34 12.19 -5.05 8.07
C ALA A 34 12.24 -6.54 8.38
N ALA A 35 13.41 -7.15 8.18
CA ALA A 35 13.64 -8.50 8.66
C ALA A 35 13.44 -8.57 10.18
N ALA A 36 13.01 -9.70 10.69
CA ALA A 36 12.69 -9.86 12.11
C ALA A 36 13.86 -9.57 13.05
N ASP A 37 15.09 -9.73 12.55
CA ASP A 37 16.32 -9.49 13.32
C ASP A 37 16.98 -8.13 13.02
N HIS A 38 16.29 -7.25 12.32
CA HIS A 38 16.85 -5.94 11.98
C HIS A 38 17.06 -5.09 13.24
N PRO A 39 18.20 -4.39 13.34
CA PRO A 39 18.52 -3.59 14.55
C PRO A 39 17.47 -2.54 14.92
N LEU A 40 16.78 -1.96 13.94
CA LEU A 40 15.76 -0.94 14.20
C LEU A 40 14.55 -1.47 14.97
N ILE A 41 14.31 -2.78 14.94
CA ILE A 41 13.16 -3.38 15.62
C ILE A 41 13.25 -3.09 17.14
N GLU A 42 14.43 -3.14 17.70
CA GLU A 42 14.63 -2.94 19.14
C GLU A 42 14.54 -1.48 19.58
N LYS A 43 14.59 -0.56 18.64
CA LYS A 43 14.48 0.86 18.96
C LYS A 43 13.09 1.29 19.39
N GLY A 44 12.06 0.50 19.05
CA GLY A 44 10.69 0.87 19.35
C GLY A 44 10.17 1.95 18.40
N SER A 45 9.77 3.10 18.94
CA SER A 45 9.23 4.19 18.13
C SER A 45 10.32 4.88 17.32
N LEU A 46 10.03 5.10 16.04
CA LEU A 46 10.95 5.71 15.07
C LEU A 46 10.27 6.90 14.40
N THR A 47 11.11 7.79 13.85
CA THR A 47 10.63 8.86 12.96
C THR A 47 11.13 8.61 11.55
N LEU A 48 10.56 9.31 10.57
CA LEU A 48 11.05 9.24 9.19
C LEU A 48 12.52 9.61 9.10
N LYS A 49 12.96 10.55 9.90
CA LYS A 49 14.37 10.95 9.93
C LYS A 49 15.29 9.80 10.38
N ASP A 50 14.83 8.96 11.29
CA ASP A 50 15.60 7.79 11.74
C ASP A 50 15.83 6.79 10.61
N LEU A 51 14.95 6.80 9.61
CA LEU A 51 15.01 5.86 8.47
C LEU A 51 15.86 6.40 7.31
N CYS A 52 16.22 7.69 7.31
CA CYS A 52 16.94 8.30 6.19
C CYS A 52 18.29 7.67 5.89
N THR A 53 18.93 7.11 6.89
CA THR A 53 20.26 6.51 6.76
C THR A 53 20.22 5.03 6.41
N GLU A 54 19.02 4.46 6.36
CA GLU A 54 18.84 3.04 6.00
C GLU A 54 18.76 2.87 4.50
N GLU A 55 19.03 1.65 4.05
CA GLU A 55 18.88 1.30 2.64
C GLU A 55 17.53 0.65 2.39
N PHE A 56 16.93 0.97 1.24
CA PHE A 56 15.58 0.55 0.91
C PHE A 56 15.50 -0.20 -0.42
N VAL A 57 14.61 -1.18 -0.46
CA VAL A 57 14.05 -1.69 -1.71
C VAL A 57 12.59 -1.22 -1.76
N LEU A 58 12.20 -0.54 -2.81
CA LEU A 58 10.85 0.03 -2.94
C LEU A 58 10.21 -0.42 -4.25
N THR A 59 8.89 -0.26 -4.32
CA THR A 59 8.18 -0.43 -5.58
C THR A 59 8.53 0.71 -6.54
N GLU A 60 8.13 0.56 -7.78
CA GLU A 60 8.32 1.60 -8.78
C GLU A 60 7.62 2.90 -8.36
N SER A 61 8.18 4.03 -8.79
CA SER A 61 7.74 5.35 -8.35
C SER A 61 6.30 5.70 -8.73
N ASN A 62 5.72 4.99 -9.70
CA ASN A 62 4.35 5.22 -10.13
C ASN A 62 3.30 4.47 -9.29
N MET A 63 3.70 3.62 -8.39
CA MET A 63 2.77 2.94 -7.47
C MET A 63 2.19 3.95 -6.48
N SER A 64 0.89 3.82 -6.19
CA SER A 64 0.15 4.80 -5.40
C SER A 64 0.74 5.06 -4.01
N TYR A 65 0.99 4.01 -3.23
CA TYR A 65 1.55 4.19 -1.90
C TYR A 65 3.00 4.67 -1.93
N ARG A 66 3.75 4.39 -3.00
CA ARG A 66 5.09 4.94 -3.19
C ARG A 66 5.03 6.44 -3.45
N LYS A 67 4.05 6.90 -4.24
CA LYS A 67 3.83 8.34 -4.47
C LYS A 67 3.49 9.06 -3.17
N LEU A 68 2.60 8.45 -2.37
CA LEU A 68 2.20 9.04 -1.09
C LEU A 68 3.39 9.14 -0.12
N LEU A 69 4.24 8.11 -0.10
CA LEU A 69 5.46 8.15 0.69
C LEU A 69 6.38 9.29 0.25
N ASN A 70 6.61 9.40 -1.06
CA ASN A 70 7.48 10.46 -1.59
C ASN A 70 6.93 11.86 -1.26
N GLN A 71 5.62 12.05 -1.32
CA GLN A 71 4.97 13.31 -0.96
C GLN A 71 5.18 13.62 0.53
N GLU A 72 4.99 12.64 1.38
CA GLU A 72 5.16 12.81 2.83
C GLU A 72 6.61 13.15 3.21
N LEU A 73 7.56 12.48 2.57
CA LEU A 73 8.98 12.75 2.76
C LEU A 73 9.33 14.17 2.29
N ALA A 74 8.79 14.58 1.15
CA ALA A 74 9.04 15.91 0.59
C ALA A 74 8.57 17.02 1.53
N THR A 75 7.45 16.85 2.24
CA THR A 75 6.96 17.84 3.21
C THR A 75 7.96 18.08 4.35
N ARG A 76 8.86 17.14 4.58
CA ARG A 76 9.87 17.21 5.63
C ARG A 76 11.27 17.43 5.07
N SER A 77 11.38 17.73 3.78
CA SER A 77 12.66 17.87 3.08
C SER A 77 13.55 16.63 3.24
N ILE A 78 12.92 15.46 3.23
CA ILE A 78 13.60 14.17 3.31
C ILE A 78 13.45 13.47 1.96
N GLU A 79 14.50 12.77 1.54
CA GLU A 79 14.47 11.95 0.35
C GLU A 79 15.03 10.57 0.67
N ILE A 80 14.35 9.53 0.19
CA ILE A 80 14.84 8.16 0.26
C ILE A 80 15.11 7.70 -1.15
N GLN A 81 16.39 7.40 -1.42
CA GLN A 81 16.83 6.83 -2.69
C GLN A 81 16.93 5.32 -2.51
N PRO A 82 16.04 4.52 -3.10
CA PRO A 82 16.13 3.09 -2.95
C PRO A 82 17.35 2.55 -3.69
N VAL A 83 18.01 1.56 -3.11
CA VAL A 83 19.10 0.86 -3.78
C VAL A 83 18.56 -0.08 -4.86
N LEU A 84 17.26 -0.41 -4.77
CA LEU A 84 16.63 -1.34 -5.69
C LEU A 84 15.15 -0.99 -5.82
N GLU A 85 14.63 -0.99 -7.06
CA GLU A 85 13.20 -0.84 -7.33
C GLU A 85 12.68 -2.11 -8.00
N ILE A 86 11.59 -2.65 -7.49
CA ILE A 86 11.03 -3.91 -7.98
C ILE A 86 9.51 -3.77 -8.10
N GLY A 87 8.98 -4.15 -9.25
CA GLY A 87 7.54 -4.04 -9.52
C GLY A 87 6.67 -5.03 -8.74
N ASN A 88 7.21 -6.17 -8.32
CA ASN A 88 6.45 -7.19 -7.61
C ASN A 88 6.63 -7.07 -6.10
N PRO A 89 5.59 -6.67 -5.35
CA PRO A 89 5.71 -6.48 -3.90
C PRO A 89 6.03 -7.75 -3.12
N LEU A 90 5.63 -8.92 -3.60
CA LEU A 90 5.96 -10.18 -2.92
C LEU A 90 7.45 -10.50 -3.03
N GLN A 91 8.07 -10.15 -4.16
CA GLN A 91 9.52 -10.27 -4.29
C GLN A 91 10.25 -9.33 -3.34
N ILE A 92 9.68 -8.16 -3.09
CA ILE A 92 10.22 -7.22 -2.10
C ILE A 92 10.23 -7.88 -0.72
N CYS A 93 9.15 -8.55 -0.33
CA CYS A 93 9.10 -9.25 0.96
C CYS A 93 10.22 -10.29 1.08
N GLU A 94 10.47 -11.05 0.01
CA GLU A 94 11.55 -12.04 0.00
C GLU A 94 12.92 -11.40 0.17
N ILE A 95 13.14 -10.26 -0.47
CA ILE A 95 14.41 -9.54 -0.38
C ILE A 95 14.59 -8.96 1.02
N VAL A 96 13.56 -8.34 1.58
CA VAL A 96 13.64 -7.71 2.90
C VAL A 96 13.93 -8.74 3.98
N LYS A 97 13.26 -9.90 3.94
CA LYS A 97 13.46 -10.91 4.98
C LYS A 97 14.88 -11.50 4.98
N ASN A 98 15.57 -11.43 3.87
CA ASN A 98 16.91 -12.01 3.71
C ASN A 98 18.03 -10.96 3.67
N SER A 99 17.74 -9.73 4.05
CA SER A 99 18.70 -8.63 3.93
C SER A 99 18.54 -7.63 5.08
N CYS A 100 19.34 -6.56 5.04
CA CYS A 100 19.20 -5.42 5.95
C CYS A 100 18.35 -4.31 5.35
N LEU A 101 17.75 -4.54 4.18
CA LEU A 101 16.96 -3.51 3.51
C LEU A 101 15.60 -3.34 4.18
N LEU A 102 15.11 -2.12 4.14
CA LEU A 102 13.74 -1.80 4.54
C LEU A 102 12.86 -1.66 3.30
N SER A 103 11.56 -1.74 3.50
CA SER A 103 10.59 -1.39 2.47
C SER A 103 9.35 -0.76 3.08
N PHE A 104 8.42 -0.34 2.22
CA PHE A 104 7.17 0.30 2.60
C PHE A 104 6.05 -0.32 1.77
N LEU A 105 5.19 -1.10 2.40
CA LEU A 105 4.16 -1.90 1.72
C LEU A 105 2.85 -1.91 2.50
N PRO A 106 1.71 -2.05 1.79
CA PRO A 106 0.43 -2.31 2.46
C PRO A 106 0.47 -3.60 3.27
N ASP A 107 -0.21 -3.61 4.40
CA ASP A 107 -0.21 -4.74 5.32
C ASP A 107 -0.75 -6.02 4.68
N PHE A 108 -1.74 -5.92 3.79
CA PHE A 108 -2.32 -7.11 3.15
C PHE A 108 -1.31 -7.84 2.25
N ILE A 109 -0.23 -7.17 1.83
CA ILE A 109 0.83 -7.80 1.04
C ILE A 109 1.83 -8.52 1.96
N SER A 110 2.22 -7.88 3.06
CA SER A 110 3.26 -8.40 3.95
C SER A 110 2.73 -9.30 5.07
N GLN A 111 1.42 -9.40 5.23
CA GLN A 111 0.82 -10.01 6.42
C GLN A 111 1.26 -11.45 6.69
N GLU A 112 1.40 -12.27 5.66
CA GLU A 112 1.81 -13.67 5.87
C GLU A 112 3.24 -13.75 6.42
N TYR A 113 4.11 -12.88 5.93
CA TYR A 113 5.49 -12.80 6.40
C TYR A 113 5.57 -12.28 7.84
N VAL A 114 4.70 -11.33 8.17
CA VAL A 114 4.64 -10.77 9.52
C VAL A 114 4.07 -11.79 10.50
N GLN A 115 2.98 -12.47 10.13
CA GLN A 115 2.36 -13.49 10.97
C GLN A 115 3.27 -14.67 11.22
N SER A 116 4.09 -15.06 10.25
CA SER A 116 5.04 -16.15 10.39
C SER A 116 6.34 -15.75 11.10
N GLY A 117 6.49 -14.47 11.46
CA GLY A 117 7.67 -13.97 12.16
C GLY A 117 8.89 -13.71 11.30
N GLN A 118 8.76 -13.77 9.98
CA GLN A 118 9.87 -13.52 9.04
C GLN A 118 10.14 -12.03 8.85
N LEU A 119 9.10 -11.21 8.90
CA LEU A 119 9.19 -9.76 8.82
C LEU A 119 8.53 -9.14 10.03
N LYS A 120 8.90 -7.91 10.32
CA LYS A 120 8.22 -7.07 11.32
C LYS A 120 7.91 -5.70 10.76
N THR A 121 6.81 -5.14 11.21
CA THR A 121 6.48 -3.75 10.91
C THR A 121 7.23 -2.83 11.86
N LEU A 122 7.65 -1.69 11.34
CA LEU A 122 8.31 -0.67 12.14
C LEU A 122 7.27 0.37 12.58
N GLU A 123 7.39 0.82 13.81
CA GLU A 123 6.51 1.84 14.36
C GLU A 123 7.08 3.23 14.04
N VAL A 124 6.55 3.88 13.02
CA VAL A 124 7.00 5.21 12.58
C VAL A 124 5.92 6.22 12.90
N THR A 125 6.21 7.13 13.83
CA THR A 125 5.22 7.99 14.46
C THR A 125 4.80 9.20 13.62
N ASP A 126 5.59 9.58 12.62
CA ASP A 126 5.34 10.78 11.82
C ASP A 126 5.10 10.46 10.34
N CYS A 127 4.55 9.28 10.05
CA CYS A 127 4.21 8.88 8.68
C CYS A 127 2.71 8.59 8.58
N PRO A 128 1.85 9.61 8.51
CA PRO A 128 0.40 9.43 8.52
C PRO A 128 -0.15 9.11 7.12
N ILE A 129 0.37 8.07 6.49
CA ILE A 129 -0.09 7.67 5.16
C ILE A 129 -1.20 6.64 5.29
N LYS A 130 -2.29 6.89 4.58
CA LYS A 130 -3.42 5.97 4.46
C LYS A 130 -3.71 5.74 2.99
N VAL A 131 -3.97 4.49 2.65
CA VAL A 131 -4.45 4.15 1.31
C VAL A 131 -5.80 3.47 1.44
N TRP A 132 -6.55 3.51 0.36
CA TRP A 132 -7.90 2.95 0.31
C TRP A 132 -8.01 1.98 -0.83
N THR A 133 -8.60 0.85 -0.56
CA THR A 133 -9.11 -0.03 -1.60
C THR A 133 -10.54 0.41 -1.87
N GLN A 134 -10.84 0.76 -3.11
CA GLN A 134 -12.17 1.23 -3.48
C GLN A 134 -12.66 0.49 -4.72
N LEU A 135 -13.94 0.19 -4.70
CA LEU A 135 -14.65 -0.39 -5.83
C LEU A 135 -15.60 0.66 -6.37
N LEU A 136 -15.33 1.15 -7.57
CA LEU A 136 -16.05 2.26 -8.16
C LEU A 136 -16.79 1.81 -9.41
N ILE A 137 -17.98 2.40 -9.63
CA ILE A 137 -18.73 2.20 -10.84
C ILE A 137 -19.22 3.55 -11.35
N HIS A 138 -19.23 3.73 -12.67
CA HIS A 138 -19.76 4.95 -13.28
C HIS A 138 -21.25 5.07 -12.96
N LYS A 139 -21.69 6.25 -12.51
CA LYS A 139 -23.05 6.48 -12.04
C LYS A 139 -24.12 6.17 -13.07
N ASN A 140 -23.82 6.40 -14.35
CA ASN A 140 -24.77 6.20 -15.42
C ASN A 140 -24.66 4.81 -16.06
N LYS A 141 -23.86 3.92 -15.49
CA LYS A 141 -23.66 2.59 -16.03
C LYS A 141 -24.83 1.69 -15.66
N TRP A 142 -25.41 1.01 -16.67
CA TRP A 142 -26.41 0.00 -16.41
C TRP A 142 -25.74 -1.23 -15.79
N GLN A 143 -26.33 -1.73 -14.72
CA GLN A 143 -25.78 -2.86 -13.98
C GLN A 143 -26.44 -4.15 -14.46
N SER A 144 -25.70 -4.93 -15.27
CA SER A 144 -26.13 -6.28 -15.63
C SER A 144 -26.14 -7.19 -14.39
N PRO A 145 -26.86 -8.31 -14.43
CA PRO A 145 -26.81 -9.28 -13.33
C PRO A 145 -25.38 -9.77 -13.03
N ALA A 146 -24.55 -9.94 -14.07
CA ALA A 146 -23.16 -10.35 -13.91
C ALA A 146 -22.35 -9.27 -13.18
N LEU A 147 -22.52 -8.00 -13.54
CA LEU A 147 -21.84 -6.89 -12.88
C LEU A 147 -22.28 -6.79 -11.43
N ARG A 148 -23.56 -6.93 -11.16
CA ARG A 148 -24.10 -6.89 -9.82
C ARG A 148 -23.54 -8.01 -8.94
N ALA A 149 -23.44 -9.22 -9.48
CA ALA A 149 -22.83 -10.35 -8.78
C ALA A 149 -21.36 -10.09 -8.46
N CYS A 150 -20.63 -9.47 -9.37
CA CYS A 150 -19.24 -9.09 -9.19
C CYS A 150 -19.08 -8.07 -8.06
N ILE A 151 -19.95 -7.05 -8.03
CA ILE A 151 -19.96 -6.03 -6.98
C ILE A 151 -20.21 -6.68 -5.62
N ASP A 152 -21.21 -7.54 -5.52
CA ASP A 152 -21.57 -8.20 -4.26
C ASP A 152 -20.42 -9.10 -3.76
N PHE A 153 -19.74 -9.78 -4.65
CA PHE A 153 -18.60 -10.61 -4.32
C PHE A 153 -17.47 -9.78 -3.71
N TYR A 154 -17.11 -8.65 -4.32
CA TYR A 154 -16.06 -7.79 -3.80
C TYR A 154 -16.45 -7.07 -2.51
N LYS A 155 -17.75 -6.73 -2.36
CA LYS A 155 -18.23 -6.17 -1.09
C LYS A 155 -18.02 -7.14 0.06
N ASP A 156 -18.33 -8.41 -0.14
CA ASP A 156 -18.15 -9.44 0.89
C ASP A 156 -16.68 -9.60 1.25
N ILE A 157 -15.79 -9.59 0.27
CA ILE A 157 -14.35 -9.68 0.50
C ILE A 157 -13.85 -8.47 1.32
N MET A 158 -14.28 -7.27 0.99
CA MET A 158 -13.83 -6.06 1.66
C MET A 158 -14.36 -5.90 3.08
N GLN A 159 -15.49 -6.52 3.38
CA GLN A 159 -16.09 -6.47 4.73
C GLN A 159 -15.59 -7.58 5.65
N GLY A 160 -14.92 -8.57 5.08
CA GLY A 160 -14.43 -9.76 5.82
C GLY A 160 -13.13 -9.58 6.59
#